data_9a12640572c37c4b56ea778d23716f70
#
_entry.id   9a12640572c37c4b56ea778d23716f70
#
_cell.length_a   1.000
_cell.length_b   1.000
_cell.length_c   1.000
_cell.angle_alpha   90.00
_cell.angle_beta   90.00
_cell.angle_gamma   90.00
#
_symmetry.space_group_name_H-M   'P 1'
#
loop_
_entity.id
_entity.type
_entity.pdbx_description
1 polymer ?
#
loop_
_entity_poly.entity_id
_entity_poly.type
_entity_poly.pdbx_seq_one_letter_code
_entity_poly.pdbx_strand_id
1 'polypeptide(L)'
;MKSNKNEFLKLLTAYQGIIHKVNRIYFRSEADREDNFQETVYQLWRSFPALQNKEKPASWIYTVAINTSISKVRKDSRIEFRDSPPDGEPVDPWEQQEQDENWQRLVNALQKLNEIDKSIMLLYMEDYSYEEIAGIVGISSSAVGVTVSYTH
;
A
#
# COMPACT_ATOMS: atom_id res chain seq x y z
N MET A 1 -11.69 -2.53 26.62
CA MET A 1 -12.14 -1.77 25.47
C MET A 1 -11.43 -0.45 25.26
N LYS A 2 -11.29 0.36 26.31
CA LYS A 2 -10.46 1.56 26.21
C LYS A 2 -9.01 1.24 25.91
N SER A 3 -8.49 0.12 26.43
CA SER A 3 -7.11 -0.30 26.19
C SER A 3 -6.86 -0.66 24.72
N ASN A 4 -7.83 -1.34 24.06
CA ASN A 4 -7.71 -1.69 22.65
C ASN A 4 -7.67 -0.45 21.76
N LYS A 5 -8.51 0.53 22.06
CA LYS A 5 -8.53 1.78 21.31
C LYS A 5 -7.21 2.53 21.45
N ASN A 6 -6.68 2.63 22.67
CA ASN A 6 -5.42 3.32 22.92
C ASN A 6 -4.25 2.60 22.29
N GLU A 7 -4.21 1.27 22.40
CA GLU A 7 -3.17 0.47 21.75
C GLU A 7 -3.20 0.62 20.24
N PHE A 8 -4.41 0.60 19.67
CA PHE A 8 -4.57 0.76 18.23
C PHE A 8 -4.08 2.14 17.76
N LEU A 9 -4.46 3.20 18.49
CA LEU A 9 -4.05 4.55 18.12
C LEU A 9 -2.54 4.73 18.21
N LYS A 10 -1.91 4.13 19.21
CA LYS A 10 -0.44 4.15 19.31
C LYS A 10 0.21 3.44 18.12
N LEU A 11 -0.32 2.27 17.78
CA LEU A 11 0.16 1.49 16.66
C LEU A 11 0.01 2.26 15.34
N LEU A 12 -1.17 2.82 15.13
CA LEU A 12 -1.47 3.60 13.93
C LEU A 12 -0.53 4.80 13.82
N THR A 13 -0.36 5.53 14.91
CA THR A 13 0.52 6.70 14.93
C THR A 13 1.95 6.31 14.58
N ALA A 14 2.42 5.19 15.11
CA ALA A 14 3.79 4.73 14.89
C ALA A 14 4.02 4.27 13.45
N TYR A 15 3.02 3.66 12.81
CA TYR A 15 3.17 2.98 11.52
C TYR A 15 2.37 3.59 10.38
N GLN A 16 1.74 4.74 10.56
CA GLN A 16 0.93 5.36 9.50
C GLN A 16 1.73 5.66 8.22
N GLY A 17 3.03 5.81 8.35
CA GLY A 17 3.91 6.03 7.20
C GLY A 17 3.83 4.91 6.17
N ILE A 18 3.58 3.67 6.61
CA ILE A 18 3.39 2.53 5.73
C ILE A 18 2.15 2.75 4.85
N ILE A 19 1.06 3.20 5.45
CA ILE A 19 -0.19 3.44 4.73
C ILE A 19 0.01 4.53 3.67
N HIS A 20 0.70 5.60 4.03
CA HIS A 20 0.98 6.69 3.09
C HIS A 20 1.87 6.21 1.94
N LYS A 21 2.87 5.39 2.22
CA LYS A 21 3.75 4.84 1.20
C LYS A 21 2.98 3.97 0.21
N VAL A 22 2.13 3.09 0.71
CA VAL A 22 1.28 2.23 -0.14
C VAL A 22 0.35 3.10 -1.00
N ASN A 23 -0.29 4.08 -0.39
CA ASN A 23 -1.20 4.97 -1.10
C ASN A 23 -0.50 5.73 -2.24
N ARG A 24 0.72 6.14 -2.02
CA ARG A 24 1.48 6.89 -3.02
C ARG A 24 1.75 6.05 -4.26
N ILE A 25 1.97 4.78 -4.08
CA ILE A 25 2.26 3.86 -5.17
C ILE A 25 1.00 3.45 -5.93
N TYR A 26 -0.12 3.27 -5.21
CA TYR A 26 -1.37 2.81 -5.81
C TYR A 26 -2.25 3.92 -6.38
N PHE A 27 -2.16 5.12 -5.86
CA PHE A 27 -3.06 6.22 -6.26
C PHE A 27 -2.28 7.48 -6.58
N ARG A 28 -2.78 8.23 -7.56
CA ARG A 28 -2.15 9.48 -7.99
C ARG A 28 -2.84 10.71 -7.41
N SER A 29 -4.18 10.66 -7.23
CA SER A 29 -4.90 11.80 -6.71
C SER A 29 -4.91 11.82 -5.20
N GLU A 30 -4.88 13.02 -4.62
CA GLU A 30 -4.95 13.20 -3.18
C GLU A 30 -6.28 12.69 -2.63
N ALA A 31 -7.38 12.90 -3.37
CA ALA A 31 -8.70 12.44 -2.95
C ALA A 31 -8.75 10.92 -2.80
N ASP A 32 -8.20 10.18 -3.78
CA ASP A 32 -8.16 8.74 -3.72
C ASP A 32 -7.27 8.24 -2.59
N ARG A 33 -6.14 8.90 -2.37
CA ARG A 33 -5.23 8.56 -1.26
C ARG A 33 -5.91 8.74 0.09
N GLU A 34 -6.63 9.83 0.25
CA GLU A 34 -7.35 10.11 1.49
C GLU A 34 -8.45 9.08 1.74
N ASP A 35 -9.25 8.79 0.71
CA ASP A 35 -10.30 7.79 0.80
C ASP A 35 -9.73 6.42 1.17
N ASN A 36 -8.64 6.04 0.53
CA ASN A 36 -8.01 4.75 0.79
C ASN A 36 -7.34 4.70 2.15
N PHE A 37 -6.82 5.82 2.62
CA PHE A 37 -6.27 5.91 3.97
C PHE A 37 -7.37 5.61 5.00
N GLN A 38 -8.51 6.26 4.86
CA GLN A 38 -9.63 6.05 5.76
C GLN A 38 -10.12 4.61 5.72
N GLU A 39 -10.26 4.05 4.54
CA GLU A 39 -10.70 2.66 4.40
C GLU A 39 -9.68 1.69 5.00
N THR A 40 -8.39 1.95 4.80
CA THR A 40 -7.34 1.12 5.38
C THR A 40 -7.38 1.17 6.90
N VAL A 41 -7.53 2.36 7.49
CA VAL A 41 -7.64 2.52 8.94
C VAL A 41 -8.85 1.76 9.47
N TYR A 42 -9.98 1.83 8.76
CA TYR A 42 -11.19 1.11 9.15
C TYR A 42 -10.94 -0.41 9.14
N GLN A 43 -10.31 -0.93 8.09
CA GLN A 43 -10.02 -2.36 8.00
C GLN A 43 -9.02 -2.81 9.08
N LEU A 44 -8.04 -1.98 9.39
CA LEU A 44 -7.09 -2.25 10.47
C LEU A 44 -7.80 -2.30 11.81
N TRP A 45 -8.65 -1.32 12.10
CA TRP A 45 -9.40 -1.29 13.35
C TRP A 45 -10.29 -2.51 13.50
N ARG A 46 -10.95 -2.88 12.41
CA ARG A 46 -11.86 -4.02 12.39
C ARG A 46 -11.14 -5.34 12.66
N SER A 47 -9.92 -5.49 12.16
CA SER A 47 -9.15 -6.73 12.30
C SER A 47 -8.22 -6.72 13.51
N PHE A 48 -8.08 -5.60 14.20
CA PHE A 48 -7.13 -5.47 15.30
C PHE A 48 -7.38 -6.48 16.44
N PRO A 49 -8.63 -6.72 16.88
CA PRO A 49 -8.86 -7.69 17.97
C PRO A 49 -8.43 -9.11 17.62
N ALA A 50 -8.43 -9.45 16.33
CA ALA A 50 -8.04 -10.79 15.87
C ALA A 50 -6.55 -10.90 15.60
N LEU A 51 -5.78 -9.82 15.75
CA LEU A 51 -4.34 -9.84 15.50
C LEU A 51 -3.65 -10.69 16.55
N GLN A 52 -3.10 -11.82 16.11
CA GLN A 52 -2.46 -12.78 17.00
C GLN A 52 -0.97 -12.51 17.20
N ASN A 53 -0.32 -11.88 16.23
CA ASN A 53 1.11 -11.63 16.29
C ASN A 53 1.39 -10.13 16.37
N LYS A 54 1.38 -9.61 17.58
CA LYS A 54 1.63 -8.19 17.83
C LYS A 54 3.10 -7.82 17.69
N GLU A 55 3.98 -8.81 17.46
CA GLU A 55 5.40 -8.57 17.29
C GLU A 55 5.77 -8.13 15.87
N LYS A 56 4.85 -8.31 14.90
CA LYS A 56 5.10 -7.92 13.51
C LYS A 56 4.01 -6.99 12.99
N PRO A 57 3.82 -5.82 13.62
CA PRO A 57 2.76 -4.92 13.20
C PRO A 57 2.96 -4.38 11.78
N ALA A 58 4.21 -4.16 11.36
CA ALA A 58 4.49 -3.62 10.03
C ALA A 58 3.98 -4.56 8.93
N SER A 59 4.25 -5.86 9.03
CA SER A 59 3.76 -6.85 8.05
C SER A 59 2.24 -6.88 7.97
N TRP A 60 1.59 -6.82 9.10
CA TRP A 60 0.14 -6.80 9.17
C TRP A 60 -0.43 -5.54 8.50
N ILE A 61 0.17 -4.39 8.77
CA ILE A 61 -0.29 -3.13 8.18
C ILE A 61 -0.07 -3.16 6.65
N TYR A 62 1.07 -3.64 6.19
CA TYR A 62 1.30 -3.80 4.75
C TYR A 62 0.24 -4.72 4.12
N THR A 63 -0.04 -5.84 4.76
CA THR A 63 -1.04 -6.79 4.26
C THR A 63 -2.40 -6.12 4.08
N VAL A 64 -2.87 -5.44 5.10
CA VAL A 64 -4.19 -4.77 5.06
C VAL A 64 -4.18 -3.62 4.06
N ALA A 65 -3.14 -2.78 4.10
CA ALA A 65 -3.05 -1.62 3.21
C ALA A 65 -3.00 -2.04 1.73
N ILE A 66 -2.19 -3.04 1.42
CA ILE A 66 -2.06 -3.54 0.04
C ILE A 66 -3.37 -4.16 -0.42
N ASN A 67 -3.98 -5.03 0.38
CA ASN A 67 -5.23 -5.69 0.00
C ASN A 67 -6.36 -4.68 -0.17
N THR A 68 -6.44 -3.69 0.70
CA THR A 68 -7.42 -2.61 0.58
C THR A 68 -7.22 -1.82 -0.69
N SER A 69 -5.96 -1.48 -0.99
CA SER A 69 -5.60 -0.71 -2.19
C SER A 69 -5.92 -1.47 -3.47
N ILE A 70 -5.59 -2.75 -3.54
CA ILE A 70 -5.88 -3.60 -4.69
C ILE A 70 -7.39 -3.69 -4.91
N SER A 71 -8.16 -3.87 -3.83
CA SER A 71 -9.62 -3.92 -3.92
C SER A 71 -10.20 -2.62 -4.48
N LYS A 72 -9.69 -1.48 -4.02
CA LYS A 72 -10.14 -0.18 -4.50
C LYS A 72 -9.77 0.03 -5.97
N VAL A 73 -8.55 -0.31 -6.37
CA VAL A 73 -8.10 -0.17 -7.76
C VAL A 73 -8.99 -1.01 -8.68
N ARG A 74 -9.28 -2.25 -8.31
CA ARG A 74 -10.12 -3.12 -9.11
C ARG A 74 -11.55 -2.64 -9.22
N LYS A 75 -12.09 -2.10 -8.13
CA LYS A 75 -13.42 -1.53 -8.11
C LYS A 75 -13.49 -0.28 -8.98
N ASP A 76 -12.54 0.62 -8.82
CA ASP A 76 -12.50 1.88 -9.56
C ASP A 76 -12.28 1.65 -11.06
N SER A 77 -11.47 0.67 -11.44
CA SER A 77 -11.25 0.39 -12.85
C SER A 77 -12.50 -0.10 -13.56
N ARG A 78 -13.45 -0.71 -12.86
CA ARG A 78 -14.74 -1.08 -13.44
C ARG A 78 -15.61 0.14 -13.71
N ILE A 79 -15.45 1.18 -12.90
CA ILE A 79 -16.23 2.41 -13.01
C ILE A 79 -15.59 3.35 -14.04
N GLU A 80 -14.27 3.46 -14.03
CA GLU A 80 -13.51 4.38 -14.88
C GLU A 80 -13.52 4.01 -16.36
N PHE A 81 -13.99 2.84 -16.70
CA PHE A 81 -14.15 2.48 -18.09
C PHE A 81 -15.10 3.44 -18.82
N ARG A 82 -15.80 4.30 -18.08
CA ARG A 82 -16.80 5.23 -18.62
C ARG A 82 -16.33 6.67 -18.69
N ASP A 83 -15.32 7.04 -17.89
CA ASP A 83 -14.85 8.41 -17.80
C ASP A 83 -13.34 8.47 -17.98
N SER A 84 -12.91 9.29 -18.91
CA SER A 84 -11.48 9.56 -19.06
C SER A 84 -10.97 10.26 -17.83
N PRO A 85 -9.82 9.81 -17.27
CA PRO A 85 -9.24 10.53 -16.14
C PRO A 85 -8.91 11.97 -16.53
N PRO A 86 -9.17 12.92 -15.66
CA PRO A 86 -8.84 14.30 -15.95
C PRO A 86 -7.34 14.49 -16.13
N ASP A 87 -6.97 15.23 -17.15
CA ASP A 87 -5.58 15.59 -17.36
C ASP A 87 -5.14 16.60 -16.29
N GLY A 88 -3.94 16.45 -15.82
CA GLY A 88 -3.37 17.40 -14.88
C GLY A 88 -3.78 17.15 -13.44
N GLU A 89 -3.18 16.15 -12.85
CA GLU A 89 -3.37 15.87 -11.44
C GLU A 89 -2.69 16.93 -10.58
N PRO A 90 -3.36 17.36 -9.50
CA PRO A 90 -2.70 18.25 -8.56
C PRO A 90 -1.50 17.54 -7.94
N VAL A 91 -0.41 18.29 -7.80
CA VAL A 91 0.80 17.78 -7.18
C VAL A 91 0.51 17.51 -5.70
N ASP A 92 0.80 16.30 -5.26
CA ASP A 92 0.68 15.94 -3.85
C ASP A 92 1.66 16.75 -3.03
N PRO A 93 1.20 17.46 -1.98
CA PRO A 93 2.12 18.20 -1.10
C PRO A 93 3.24 17.36 -0.52
N TRP A 94 2.98 16.06 -0.30
CA TRP A 94 4.01 15.14 0.18
C TRP A 94 5.10 14.91 -0.86
N GLU A 95 4.73 14.88 -2.14
CA GLU A 95 5.71 14.74 -3.22
C GLU A 95 6.60 15.97 -3.31
N GLN A 96 6.05 17.15 -3.02
CA GLN A 96 6.84 18.37 -2.99
C GLN A 96 7.83 18.41 -1.83
N GLN A 97 7.49 17.78 -0.71
CA GLN A 97 8.37 17.73 0.46
C GLN A 97 9.50 16.71 0.28
N GLU A 98 9.26 15.68 -0.51
CA GLU A 98 10.29 14.69 -0.82
C GLU A 98 10.93 15.05 -2.16
N GLN A 99 11.89 15.96 -2.12
CA GLN A 99 12.55 16.49 -3.31
C GLN A 99 13.64 15.59 -3.88
N ASP A 100 13.70 14.34 -3.44
CA ASP A 100 14.65 13.39 -3.96
C ASP A 100 14.19 12.90 -5.33
N GLU A 101 14.94 13.27 -6.38
CA GLU A 101 14.63 12.86 -7.74
C GLU A 101 14.66 11.34 -7.90
N ASN A 102 15.54 10.66 -7.18
CA ASN A 102 15.62 9.21 -7.23
C ASN A 102 14.36 8.57 -6.65
N TRP A 103 13.83 9.13 -5.58
CA TRP A 103 12.58 8.68 -4.99
C TRP A 103 11.41 8.86 -5.96
N GLN A 104 11.34 10.02 -6.62
CA GLN A 104 10.28 10.29 -7.59
C GLN A 104 10.35 9.35 -8.79
N ARG A 105 11.54 9.06 -9.29
CA ARG A 105 11.71 8.10 -10.37
C ARG A 105 11.23 6.71 -9.96
N LEU A 106 11.54 6.32 -8.75
CA LEU A 106 11.13 5.04 -8.21
C LEU A 106 9.62 4.95 -8.10
N VAL A 107 8.99 5.95 -7.50
CA VAL A 107 7.54 6.00 -7.37
C VAL A 107 6.89 5.95 -8.76
N ASN A 108 7.39 6.74 -9.70
CA ASN A 108 6.87 6.76 -11.07
C ASN A 108 6.98 5.39 -11.74
N ALA A 109 8.11 4.71 -11.55
CA ALA A 109 8.32 3.39 -12.12
C ALA A 109 7.35 2.37 -11.51
N LEU A 110 7.17 2.41 -10.20
CA LEU A 110 6.25 1.50 -9.50
C LEU A 110 4.81 1.74 -9.89
N GLN A 111 4.42 2.99 -10.10
CA GLN A 111 3.05 3.34 -10.50
C GLN A 111 2.66 2.76 -11.86
N LYS A 112 3.62 2.44 -12.71
CA LYS A 112 3.37 1.84 -14.02
C LYS A 112 3.12 0.35 -13.98
N LEU A 113 3.41 -0.30 -12.87
CA LEU A 113 3.21 -1.74 -12.71
C LEU A 113 1.73 -2.05 -12.43
N ASN A 114 1.33 -3.29 -12.68
CA ASN A 114 -0.01 -3.72 -12.28
C ASN A 114 -0.09 -3.85 -10.75
N GLU A 115 -1.31 -4.02 -10.23
CA GLU A 115 -1.55 -3.96 -8.79
C GLU A 115 -0.80 -5.03 -7.98
N ILE A 116 -0.58 -6.20 -8.56
CA ILE A 116 0.14 -7.28 -7.86
C ILE A 116 1.66 -7.01 -7.90
N ASP A 117 2.18 -6.64 -9.05
CA ASP A 117 3.61 -6.36 -9.20
C ASP A 117 4.04 -5.16 -8.35
N LYS A 118 3.18 -4.16 -8.21
CA LYS A 118 3.44 -3.04 -7.29
C LYS A 118 3.70 -3.53 -5.87
N SER A 119 2.84 -4.43 -5.37
CA SER A 119 2.98 -4.95 -4.01
C SER A 119 4.27 -5.74 -3.83
N ILE A 120 4.61 -6.56 -4.81
CA ILE A 120 5.81 -7.38 -4.75
C ILE A 120 7.06 -6.50 -4.71
N MET A 121 7.15 -5.54 -5.61
CA MET A 121 8.34 -4.68 -5.69
C MET A 121 8.46 -3.77 -4.47
N LEU A 122 7.33 -3.25 -3.97
CA LEU A 122 7.35 -2.45 -2.75
C LEU A 122 7.91 -3.23 -1.58
N LEU A 123 7.40 -4.45 -1.37
CA LEU A 123 7.85 -5.28 -0.25
C LEU A 123 9.29 -5.76 -0.43
N TYR A 124 9.68 -6.06 -1.65
CA TYR A 124 11.07 -6.43 -1.95
C TYR A 124 12.02 -5.30 -1.56
N MET A 125 11.66 -4.07 -1.86
CA MET A 125 12.49 -2.90 -1.53
C MET A 125 12.51 -2.61 -0.04
N GLU A 126 11.53 -3.10 0.71
CA GLU A 126 11.48 -3.00 2.17
C GLU A 126 12.15 -4.20 2.84
N ASP A 127 12.95 -4.95 2.09
CA ASP A 127 13.77 -6.07 2.55
C ASP A 127 12.99 -7.30 3.04
N TYR A 128 11.77 -7.47 2.55
CA TYR A 128 11.02 -8.69 2.82
C TYR A 128 11.56 -9.83 1.96
N SER A 129 11.60 -11.03 2.52
CA SER A 129 12.00 -12.22 1.77
C SER A 129 10.89 -12.63 0.78
N TYR A 130 11.24 -13.47 -0.19
CA TYR A 130 10.25 -13.97 -1.15
C TYR A 130 9.12 -14.72 -0.44
N GLU A 131 9.43 -15.49 0.60
CA GLU A 131 8.43 -16.22 1.38
C GLU A 131 7.50 -15.27 2.12
N GLU A 132 8.06 -14.20 2.70
CA GLU A 132 7.25 -13.19 3.39
C GLU A 132 6.34 -12.44 2.42
N ILE A 133 6.88 -12.06 1.25
CA ILE A 133 6.09 -11.40 0.22
C ILE A 133 4.96 -12.31 -0.26
N ALA A 134 5.29 -13.58 -0.50
CA ALA A 134 4.31 -14.57 -0.92
C ALA A 134 3.15 -14.68 0.07
N GLY A 135 3.47 -14.68 1.37
CA GLY A 135 2.45 -14.74 2.42
C GLY A 135 1.59 -13.49 2.49
N ILE A 136 2.19 -12.31 2.28
CA ILE A 136 1.45 -11.04 2.32
C ILE A 136 0.55 -10.89 1.09
N VAL A 137 1.09 -11.18 -0.09
CA VAL A 137 0.40 -10.95 -1.36
C VAL A 137 -0.55 -12.10 -1.71
N GLY A 138 -0.28 -13.30 -1.20
CA GLY A 138 -1.12 -14.45 -1.45
C GLY A 138 -0.79 -15.19 -2.74
N ILE A 139 0.48 -15.23 -3.11
CA ILE A 139 0.97 -15.96 -4.28
C ILE A 139 2.13 -16.86 -3.85
N SER A 140 2.65 -17.70 -4.78
CA SER A 140 3.79 -18.57 -4.47
C SER A 140 5.09 -17.76 -4.42
N SER A 141 6.07 -18.24 -3.66
CA SER A 141 7.39 -17.61 -3.61
C SER A 141 8.11 -17.70 -4.96
N SER A 142 7.83 -18.73 -5.74
CA SER A 142 8.35 -18.84 -7.12
C SER A 142 7.83 -17.71 -8.00
N ALA A 143 6.53 -17.40 -7.90
CA ALA A 143 5.94 -16.29 -8.64
C ALA A 143 6.52 -14.94 -8.24
N VAL A 144 6.81 -14.75 -6.94
CA VAL A 144 7.49 -13.54 -6.45
C VAL A 144 8.86 -13.42 -7.13
N GLY A 145 9.63 -14.49 -7.14
CA GLY A 145 10.96 -14.49 -7.75
C GLY A 145 10.94 -14.15 -9.22
N VAL A 146 9.96 -14.66 -9.97
CA VAL A 146 9.79 -14.35 -11.39
C VAL A 146 9.53 -12.85 -11.58
N THR A 147 8.63 -12.28 -10.80
CA THR A 147 8.30 -10.86 -10.88
C THR A 147 9.51 -9.99 -10.59
N VAL A 148 10.24 -10.29 -9.51
CA VAL A 148 11.44 -9.53 -9.14
C VAL A 148 12.47 -9.59 -10.27
N SER A 149 12.70 -10.77 -10.85
CA SER A 149 13.67 -10.95 -11.93
C SER A 149 13.31 -10.14 -13.17
N TYR A 150 12.03 -10.10 -13.53
CA TYR A 150 11.60 -9.37 -14.73
C TYR A 150 11.54 -7.86 -14.54
N THR A 151 11.28 -7.42 -13.32
CA THR A 151 11.11 -6.00 -13.04
C THR A 151 12.42 -5.31 -12.64
N HIS A 152 13.35 -6.09 -12.13
CA HIS A 152 14.63 -5.57 -11.67
C HIS A 152 15.54 -5.26 -12.86
#